data_be78eeae602e87e2d826058b8a8c93bb
#
_entry.id   be78eeae602e87e2d826058b8a8c93bb
#
_cell.length_a   1.000
_cell.length_b   1.000
_cell.length_c   1.000
_cell.angle_alpha   90.00
_cell.angle_beta   90.00
_cell.angle_gamma   90.00
#
_symmetry.space_group_name_H-M   'P 1'
#
loop_
_entity.id
_entity.type
_entity.pdbx_description
1 polymer ?
#
loop_
_entity_poly.entity_id
_entity_poly.type
_entity_poly.pdbx_seq_one_letter_code
_entity_poly.pdbx_strand_id
1 'polypeptide(L)'
;MNAFADRKEDSVNQPSRVFWIDQIGLPGTITSLLVLYGMAIAASILLGPLFMLVLAVGIFNSIFYSVRPLRFKARPLTSLLSFSGAVGLAFLSGISVMGSINLLNPVFLLLTYFMFTYGTVKNLPDYSGDKKAGTRTSATIFHSLGNAVRFSGILLFTPYILLTTFIAVGSLAPIYLADLGMGLIFVVIFSGMLKAKSSQELEKAHTFGFFYAISFILFTLVLTSPTLASIIVILSAYLWTLLVSRVSLDSRVENRDWEKPRRKKT
;
A
#
# COMPACT_ATOMS: atom_id res chain seq x y z
N MET A 1 9.44 11.77 1.72
CA MET A 1 8.66 12.86 1.10
C MET A 1 7.24 12.94 1.66
N ASN A 2 6.45 11.86 1.63
CA ASN A 2 5.05 11.89 2.10
C ASN A 2 4.93 12.45 3.53
N ALA A 3 5.60 11.85 4.48
CA ALA A 3 5.56 12.24 5.88
C ALA A 3 6.01 13.69 6.15
N PHE A 4 6.89 14.23 5.32
CA PHE A 4 7.28 15.64 5.41
C PHE A 4 6.21 16.59 4.84
N ALA A 5 5.68 16.24 3.66
CA ALA A 5 4.61 17.02 3.01
C ALA A 5 3.32 17.03 3.84
N ASP A 6 3.08 15.97 4.61
CA ASP A 6 1.85 15.73 5.38
C ASP A 6 1.99 16.03 6.87
N ARG A 7 3.09 16.67 7.29
CA ARG A 7 3.40 16.89 8.70
C ARG A 7 2.23 17.46 9.52
N LYS A 8 1.44 18.39 8.95
CA LYS A 8 0.27 18.95 9.62
C LYS A 8 -0.86 17.94 9.80
N GLU A 9 -1.11 17.14 8.79
CA GLU A 9 -2.13 16.08 8.79
C GLU A 9 -1.67 14.94 9.72
N ASP A 10 -0.41 14.53 9.60
CA ASP A 10 0.20 13.47 10.41
C ASP A 10 0.37 13.85 11.89
N SER A 11 0.45 15.14 12.22
CA SER A 11 0.48 15.56 13.64
C SER A 11 -0.79 15.17 14.41
N VAL A 12 -1.90 14.99 13.70
CA VAL A 12 -3.18 14.52 14.29
C VAL A 12 -3.33 13.00 14.12
N ASN A 13 -3.02 12.49 12.92
CA ASN A 13 -3.29 11.09 12.57
C ASN A 13 -2.15 10.14 12.96
N GLN A 14 -0.90 10.60 12.93
CA GLN A 14 0.30 9.79 13.16
C GLN A 14 1.41 10.59 13.87
N PRO A 15 1.22 11.00 15.12
CA PRO A 15 2.15 11.89 15.83
C PRO A 15 3.56 11.32 15.98
N SER A 16 3.72 9.99 16.08
CA SER A 16 5.04 9.35 16.13
C SER A 16 5.85 9.54 14.86
N ARG A 17 5.20 9.53 13.69
CA ARG A 17 5.85 9.81 12.41
C ARG A 17 6.39 11.24 12.37
N VAL A 18 5.63 12.20 12.87
CA VAL A 18 6.05 13.61 12.95
C VAL A 18 7.24 13.77 13.88
N PHE A 19 7.22 13.07 15.02
CA PHE A 19 8.34 13.08 15.96
C PHE A 19 9.67 12.69 15.29
N TRP A 20 9.68 11.56 14.55
CA TRP A 20 10.90 11.11 13.87
C TRP A 20 11.35 12.08 12.79
N ILE A 21 10.42 12.67 12.03
CA ILE A 21 10.75 13.67 11.01
C ILE A 21 11.31 14.93 11.64
N ASP A 22 10.79 15.35 12.80
CA ASP A 22 11.31 16.50 13.52
C ASP A 22 12.70 16.26 14.09
N GLN A 23 13.01 15.00 14.50
CA GLN A 23 14.37 14.62 14.92
C GLN A 23 15.37 14.66 13.75
N ILE A 24 14.98 14.16 12.58
CA ILE A 24 15.84 14.15 11.38
C ILE A 24 15.95 15.54 10.77
N GLY A 25 14.88 16.34 10.87
CA GLY A 25 14.77 17.65 10.28
C GLY A 25 14.66 17.66 8.76
N LEU A 26 14.38 18.83 8.18
CA LEU A 26 14.26 18.98 6.73
C LEU A 26 15.58 18.67 5.99
N PRO A 27 16.74 19.19 6.41
CA PRO A 27 18.00 18.88 5.74
C PRO A 27 18.30 17.38 5.73
N GLY A 28 18.17 16.71 6.87
CA GLY A 28 18.40 15.27 6.97
C GLY A 28 17.44 14.46 6.11
N THR A 29 16.16 14.86 6.05
CA THR A 29 15.16 14.20 5.18
C THR A 29 15.52 14.36 3.70
N ILE A 30 15.89 15.56 3.26
CA ILE A 30 16.29 15.82 1.87
C ILE A 30 17.56 15.01 1.53
N THR A 31 18.58 15.06 2.40
CA THR A 31 19.82 14.30 2.20
C THR A 31 19.56 12.81 2.08
N SER A 32 18.75 12.23 2.97
CA SER A 32 18.39 10.81 2.91
C SER A 32 17.68 10.46 1.60
N LEU A 33 16.77 11.30 1.12
CA LEU A 33 16.08 11.11 -0.16
C LEU A 33 17.04 11.17 -1.35
N LEU A 34 17.94 12.16 -1.38
CA LEU A 34 18.93 12.32 -2.44
C LEU A 34 19.87 11.09 -2.49
N VAL A 35 20.33 10.62 -1.33
CA VAL A 35 21.18 9.43 -1.24
C VAL A 35 20.42 8.20 -1.73
N LEU A 36 19.21 7.94 -1.24
CA LEU A 36 18.43 6.76 -1.61
C LEU A 36 18.03 6.75 -3.10
N TYR A 37 17.58 7.89 -3.63
CA TYR A 37 17.28 8.00 -5.07
C TYR A 37 18.55 7.92 -5.92
N GLY A 38 19.66 8.52 -5.48
CA GLY A 38 20.95 8.42 -6.16
C GLY A 38 21.43 6.97 -6.23
N MET A 39 21.35 6.23 -5.13
CA MET A 39 21.68 4.80 -5.10
C MET A 39 20.76 3.98 -6.03
N ALA A 40 19.45 4.26 -6.00
CA ALA A 40 18.50 3.57 -6.87
C ALA A 40 18.78 3.85 -8.36
N ILE A 41 19.07 5.09 -8.71
CA ILE A 41 19.43 5.48 -10.09
C ILE A 41 20.75 4.80 -10.50
N ALA A 42 21.78 4.83 -9.63
CA ALA A 42 23.06 4.16 -9.91
C ALA A 42 22.88 2.65 -10.12
N ALA A 43 22.10 1.99 -9.27
CA ALA A 43 21.76 0.58 -9.44
C ALA A 43 20.99 0.31 -10.74
N SER A 44 20.09 1.23 -11.15
CA SER A 44 19.28 1.07 -12.36
C SER A 44 20.11 1.08 -13.64
N ILE A 45 21.26 1.76 -13.66
CA ILE A 45 22.19 1.74 -14.79
C ILE A 45 22.68 0.32 -15.07
N LEU A 46 22.93 -0.46 -14.03
CA LEU A 46 23.37 -1.85 -14.12
C LEU A 46 22.24 -2.80 -14.56
N LEU A 47 21.00 -2.45 -14.31
CA LEU A 47 19.82 -3.27 -14.58
C LEU A 47 19.20 -2.99 -15.97
N GLY A 48 19.64 -1.94 -16.64
CA GLY A 48 19.28 -1.63 -18.01
C GLY A 48 18.19 -0.57 -18.20
N PRO A 49 17.99 -0.13 -19.47
CA PRO A 49 17.19 1.06 -19.78
C PRO A 49 15.70 0.91 -19.46
N LEU A 50 15.14 -0.29 -19.60
CA LEU A 50 13.72 -0.51 -19.24
C LEU A 50 13.50 -0.41 -17.74
N PHE A 51 14.43 -0.92 -16.93
CA PHE A 51 14.37 -0.76 -15.49
C PHE A 51 14.50 0.71 -15.08
N MET A 52 15.42 1.46 -15.73
CA MET A 52 15.57 2.90 -15.50
C MET A 52 14.26 3.66 -15.79
N LEU A 53 13.56 3.31 -16.89
CA LEU A 53 12.28 3.91 -17.23
C LEU A 53 11.23 3.65 -16.12
N VAL A 54 11.09 2.41 -15.68
CA VAL A 54 10.14 2.03 -14.61
C VAL A 54 10.49 2.74 -13.32
N LEU A 55 11.78 2.80 -12.96
CA LEU A 55 12.25 3.52 -11.78
C LEU A 55 11.93 5.02 -11.86
N ALA A 56 12.16 5.65 -13.01
CA ALA A 56 11.84 7.08 -13.20
C ALA A 56 10.35 7.36 -12.99
N VAL A 57 9.47 6.50 -13.53
CA VAL A 57 8.02 6.59 -13.30
C VAL A 57 7.70 6.37 -11.81
N GLY A 58 8.38 5.44 -11.15
CA GLY A 58 8.23 5.18 -9.71
C GLY A 58 8.64 6.36 -8.84
N ILE A 59 9.77 6.99 -9.15
CA ILE A 59 10.24 8.21 -8.47
C ILE A 59 9.24 9.35 -8.67
N PHE A 60 8.79 9.55 -9.92
CA PHE A 60 7.76 10.54 -10.24
C PHE A 60 6.49 10.31 -9.41
N ASN A 61 5.98 9.08 -9.41
CA ASN A 61 4.81 8.71 -8.62
C ASN A 61 5.01 8.97 -7.11
N SER A 62 6.17 8.60 -6.58
CA SER A 62 6.54 8.79 -5.17
C SER A 62 6.59 10.26 -4.76
N ILE A 63 7.16 11.13 -5.60
CA ILE A 63 7.25 12.57 -5.34
C ILE A 63 5.86 13.21 -5.41
N PHE A 64 5.16 13.00 -6.52
CA PHE A 64 3.90 13.68 -6.81
C PHE A 64 2.69 13.08 -6.10
N TYR A 65 2.86 11.98 -5.38
CA TYR A 65 1.81 11.50 -4.49
C TYR A 65 1.40 12.56 -3.46
N SER A 66 2.37 13.25 -2.84
CA SER A 66 2.12 14.23 -1.78
C SER A 66 2.51 15.66 -2.13
N VAL A 67 3.39 15.87 -3.10
CA VAL A 67 3.94 17.19 -3.45
C VAL A 67 3.13 17.88 -4.52
N ARG A 68 2.91 19.19 -4.38
CA ARG A 68 2.32 20.04 -5.42
C ARG A 68 3.25 20.16 -6.64
N PRO A 69 2.74 20.35 -7.86
CA PRO A 69 1.36 20.73 -8.19
C PRO A 69 0.37 19.57 -8.29
N LEU A 70 0.83 18.31 -8.52
CA LEU A 70 -0.08 17.20 -8.82
C LEU A 70 -0.78 16.66 -7.56
N ARG A 71 -0.06 16.45 -6.46
CA ARG A 71 -0.57 15.96 -5.16
C ARG A 71 -1.66 14.91 -5.33
N PHE A 72 -1.30 13.75 -5.92
CA PHE A 72 -2.25 12.69 -6.29
C PHE A 72 -3.17 12.26 -5.14
N LYS A 73 -2.65 12.26 -3.91
CA LYS A 73 -3.44 11.92 -2.72
C LYS A 73 -4.62 12.85 -2.44
N ALA A 74 -4.64 14.07 -3.00
CA ALA A 74 -5.69 15.03 -2.78
C ALA A 74 -7.00 14.71 -3.52
N ARG A 75 -6.99 13.70 -4.39
CA ARG A 75 -8.16 13.30 -5.18
C ARG A 75 -8.37 11.79 -5.05
N PRO A 76 -9.59 11.31 -4.80
CA PRO A 76 -9.86 9.89 -4.52
C PRO A 76 -9.29 8.94 -5.58
N LEU A 77 -9.59 9.19 -6.85
CA LEU A 77 -9.17 8.30 -7.94
C LEU A 77 -7.66 8.32 -8.16
N THR A 78 -7.04 9.50 -8.22
CA THR A 78 -5.58 9.60 -8.45
C THR A 78 -4.79 9.07 -7.27
N SER A 79 -5.32 9.16 -6.04
CA SER A 79 -4.74 8.54 -4.85
C SER A 79 -4.70 7.02 -4.97
N LEU A 80 -5.82 6.41 -5.38
CA LEU A 80 -5.91 4.96 -5.58
C LEU A 80 -5.03 4.49 -6.73
N LEU A 81 -5.02 5.19 -7.87
CA LEU A 81 -4.17 4.87 -9.01
C LEU A 81 -2.68 4.98 -8.67
N SER A 82 -2.28 6.04 -7.95
CA SER A 82 -0.89 6.21 -7.51
C SER A 82 -0.46 5.12 -6.51
N PHE A 83 -1.34 4.76 -5.58
CA PHE A 83 -1.10 3.71 -4.60
C PHE A 83 -0.99 2.33 -5.26
N SER A 84 -1.92 1.97 -6.13
CA SER A 84 -1.88 0.70 -6.86
C SER A 84 -0.73 0.66 -7.86
N GLY A 85 -0.44 1.78 -8.50
CA GLY A 85 0.68 1.95 -9.41
C GLY A 85 2.02 1.66 -8.77
N ALA A 86 2.20 1.94 -7.48
CA ALA A 86 3.43 1.60 -6.78
C ALA A 86 3.70 0.09 -6.78
N VAL A 87 2.67 -0.75 -6.57
CA VAL A 87 2.80 -2.22 -6.65
C VAL A 87 2.96 -2.68 -8.09
N GLY A 88 2.19 -2.12 -9.02
CA GLY A 88 2.34 -2.40 -10.44
C GLY A 88 3.76 -2.09 -10.95
N LEU A 89 4.32 -0.94 -10.57
CA LEU A 89 5.69 -0.56 -10.92
C LEU A 89 6.73 -1.49 -10.29
N ALA A 90 6.53 -1.97 -9.06
CA ALA A 90 7.40 -2.95 -8.45
C ALA A 90 7.41 -4.27 -9.24
N PHE A 91 6.25 -4.75 -9.69
CA PHE A 91 6.15 -5.91 -10.57
C PHE A 91 6.84 -5.66 -11.92
N LEU A 92 6.57 -4.52 -12.56
CA LEU A 92 7.21 -4.14 -13.82
C LEU A 92 8.72 -4.00 -13.70
N SER A 93 9.23 -3.54 -12.55
CA SER A 93 10.67 -3.50 -12.28
C SER A 93 11.29 -4.89 -12.39
N GLY A 94 10.64 -5.92 -11.80
CA GLY A 94 11.13 -7.29 -11.88
C GLY A 94 11.20 -7.80 -13.32
N ILE A 95 10.14 -7.64 -14.11
CA ILE A 95 10.13 -8.14 -15.52
C ILE A 95 10.99 -7.29 -16.46
N SER A 96 11.17 -6.00 -16.17
CA SER A 96 12.00 -5.11 -17.00
C SER A 96 13.48 -5.50 -17.02
N VAL A 97 13.98 -6.12 -15.93
CA VAL A 97 15.33 -6.69 -15.86
C VAL A 97 15.50 -7.84 -16.87
N MET A 98 14.41 -8.53 -17.20
CA MET A 98 14.40 -9.59 -18.22
C MET A 98 14.29 -9.04 -19.65
N GLY A 99 14.41 -7.72 -19.83
CA GLY A 99 14.40 -7.05 -21.14
C GLY A 99 13.02 -6.87 -21.78
N SER A 100 11.94 -7.01 -21.02
CA SER A 100 10.58 -6.83 -21.53
C SER A 100 9.69 -6.02 -20.57
N ILE A 101 8.69 -5.33 -21.13
CA ILE A 101 7.59 -4.72 -20.38
C ILE A 101 6.30 -5.12 -21.09
N ASN A 102 5.41 -5.79 -20.35
CA ASN A 102 4.09 -6.14 -20.84
C ASN A 102 3.02 -5.61 -19.88
N LEU A 103 2.41 -4.49 -20.23
CA LEU A 103 1.32 -3.87 -19.46
C LEU A 103 0.01 -4.66 -19.51
N LEU A 104 -0.12 -5.62 -20.46
CA LEU A 104 -1.28 -6.52 -20.55
C LEU A 104 -1.02 -7.86 -19.87
N ASN A 105 0.10 -8.00 -19.15
CA ASN A 105 0.36 -9.20 -18.36
C ASN A 105 -0.76 -9.40 -17.34
N PRO A 106 -1.46 -10.53 -17.31
CA PRO A 106 -2.63 -10.73 -16.46
C PRO A 106 -2.29 -10.70 -14.97
N VAL A 107 -1.09 -11.12 -14.56
CA VAL A 107 -0.62 -11.01 -13.17
C VAL A 107 -0.41 -9.54 -12.80
N PHE A 108 0.23 -8.77 -13.67
CA PHE A 108 0.40 -7.32 -13.47
C PHE A 108 -0.96 -6.62 -13.29
N LEU A 109 -1.91 -6.91 -14.18
CA LEU A 109 -3.25 -6.33 -14.11
C LEU A 109 -3.99 -6.74 -12.84
N LEU A 110 -3.93 -8.03 -12.47
CA LEU A 110 -4.56 -8.56 -11.27
C LEU A 110 -3.99 -7.89 -10.00
N LEU A 111 -2.67 -7.86 -9.85
CA LEU A 111 -2.04 -7.28 -8.65
C LEU A 111 -2.26 -5.77 -8.55
N THR A 112 -2.15 -5.06 -9.68
CA THR A 112 -2.39 -3.61 -9.71
C THR A 112 -3.85 -3.30 -9.39
N TYR A 113 -4.80 -4.04 -9.96
CA TYR A 113 -6.22 -3.86 -9.68
C TYR A 113 -6.58 -4.25 -8.25
N PHE A 114 -6.02 -5.35 -7.74
CA PHE A 114 -6.19 -5.74 -6.34
C PHE A 114 -5.75 -4.59 -5.40
N MET A 115 -4.58 -4.01 -5.62
CA MET A 115 -4.09 -2.90 -4.80
C MET A 115 -4.92 -1.62 -4.98
N PHE A 116 -5.48 -1.38 -6.16
CA PHE A 116 -6.43 -0.30 -6.38
C PHE A 116 -7.67 -0.46 -5.49
N THR A 117 -8.25 -1.64 -5.46
CA THR A 117 -9.42 -1.94 -4.64
C THR A 117 -9.09 -1.92 -3.14
N TYR A 118 -7.94 -2.49 -2.74
CA TYR A 118 -7.46 -2.46 -1.36
C TYR A 118 -7.18 -1.03 -0.86
N GLY A 119 -6.76 -0.13 -1.74
CA GLY A 119 -6.56 1.28 -1.41
C GLY A 119 -7.79 1.95 -0.82
N THR A 120 -9.00 1.47 -1.14
CA THR A 120 -10.24 1.97 -0.52
C THR A 120 -10.37 1.55 0.93
N VAL A 121 -9.96 0.33 1.26
CA VAL A 121 -9.94 -0.21 2.63
C VAL A 121 -8.93 0.56 3.49
N LYS A 122 -7.76 0.85 2.93
CA LYS A 122 -6.69 1.61 3.60
C LYS A 122 -7.16 2.98 4.10
N ASN A 123 -8.11 3.61 3.43
CA ASN A 123 -8.61 4.95 3.77
C ASN A 123 -9.74 4.94 4.83
N LEU A 124 -10.25 3.78 5.22
CA LEU A 124 -11.38 3.68 6.17
C LEU A 124 -11.05 4.15 7.59
N PRO A 125 -9.88 3.79 8.18
CA PRO A 125 -9.53 4.25 9.52
C PRO A 125 -9.44 5.78 9.64
N ASP A 126 -9.02 6.44 8.58
CA ASP A 126 -8.83 7.90 8.53
C ASP A 126 -10.15 8.68 8.26
N TYR A 127 -11.27 7.98 8.04
CA TYR A 127 -12.55 8.58 7.64
C TYR A 127 -12.96 9.79 8.50
N SER A 128 -12.88 9.66 9.81
CA SER A 128 -13.32 10.71 10.74
C SER A 128 -12.38 11.92 10.73
N GLY A 129 -11.08 11.70 10.67
CA GLY A 129 -10.06 12.74 10.59
C GLY A 129 -10.12 13.48 9.25
N ASP A 130 -10.15 12.74 8.16
CA ASP A 130 -10.23 13.28 6.80
C ASP A 130 -11.51 14.09 6.60
N LYS A 131 -12.64 13.62 7.12
CA LYS A 131 -13.92 14.32 7.02
C LYS A 131 -13.90 15.64 7.78
N LYS A 132 -13.29 15.67 8.98
CA LYS A 132 -13.11 16.91 9.75
C LYS A 132 -12.16 17.89 9.05
N ALA A 133 -11.11 17.37 8.42
CA ALA A 133 -10.15 18.17 7.65
C ALA A 133 -10.66 18.62 6.28
N GLY A 134 -11.85 18.15 5.84
CA GLY A 134 -12.37 18.41 4.51
C GLY A 134 -11.61 17.70 3.38
N THR A 135 -10.80 16.67 3.73
CA THR A 135 -10.01 15.91 2.76
C THR A 135 -10.90 14.92 2.01
N ARG A 136 -10.86 14.96 0.69
CA ARG A 136 -11.64 14.05 -0.17
C ARG A 136 -10.84 12.78 -0.46
N THR A 137 -11.19 11.70 0.22
CA THR A 137 -10.63 10.36 0.00
C THR A 137 -11.70 9.40 -0.53
N SER A 138 -11.33 8.19 -0.96
CA SER A 138 -12.28 7.14 -1.37
C SER A 138 -13.26 6.77 -0.26
N ALA A 139 -12.94 7.04 0.99
CA ALA A 139 -13.85 6.83 2.12
C ALA A 139 -14.76 8.03 2.36
N THR A 140 -14.22 9.26 2.34
CA THR A 140 -14.97 10.48 2.70
C THR A 140 -15.94 10.98 1.63
N ILE A 141 -15.90 10.44 0.40
CA ILE A 141 -16.93 10.70 -0.62
C ILE A 141 -18.30 10.15 -0.19
N PHE A 142 -18.33 9.22 0.76
CA PHE A 142 -19.58 8.66 1.30
C PHE A 142 -20.07 9.45 2.51
N HIS A 143 -21.39 9.56 2.65
CA HIS A 143 -22.02 10.28 3.76
C HIS A 143 -21.78 9.61 5.12
N SER A 144 -21.68 8.29 5.13
CA SER A 144 -21.46 7.49 6.34
C SER A 144 -20.30 6.51 6.18
N LEU A 145 -19.62 6.22 7.29
CA LEU A 145 -18.57 5.22 7.35
C LEU A 145 -19.08 3.83 6.95
N GLY A 146 -20.31 3.46 7.35
CA GLY A 146 -20.91 2.18 6.97
C GLY A 146 -21.05 2.00 5.46
N ASN A 147 -21.40 3.06 4.73
CA ASN A 147 -21.47 3.02 3.26
C ASN A 147 -20.08 2.91 2.64
N ALA A 148 -19.08 3.62 3.19
CA ALA A 148 -17.69 3.50 2.76
C ALA A 148 -17.15 2.07 2.95
N VAL A 149 -17.42 1.44 4.11
CA VAL A 149 -17.04 0.06 4.40
C VAL A 149 -17.69 -0.92 3.42
N ARG A 150 -19.02 -0.81 3.20
CA ARG A 150 -19.73 -1.67 2.24
C ARG A 150 -19.18 -1.55 0.84
N PHE A 151 -19.00 -0.33 0.37
CA PHE A 151 -18.40 -0.07 -0.95
C PHE A 151 -17.01 -0.68 -1.08
N SER A 152 -16.13 -0.46 -0.09
CA SER A 152 -14.77 -1.00 -0.08
C SER A 152 -14.77 -2.52 -0.10
N GLY A 153 -15.67 -3.17 0.65
CA GLY A 153 -15.78 -4.62 0.65
C GLY A 153 -16.26 -5.18 -0.69
N ILE A 154 -17.30 -4.59 -1.28
CA ILE A 154 -17.79 -5.00 -2.59
C ILE A 154 -16.68 -4.82 -3.64
N LEU A 155 -15.99 -3.70 -3.60
CA LEU A 155 -14.92 -3.42 -4.55
C LEU A 155 -13.73 -4.36 -4.37
N LEU A 156 -13.34 -4.69 -3.13
CA LEU A 156 -12.25 -5.63 -2.85
C LEU A 156 -12.60 -7.08 -3.24
N PHE A 157 -13.87 -7.41 -3.45
CA PHE A 157 -14.28 -8.70 -3.99
C PHE A 157 -14.05 -8.81 -5.51
N THR A 158 -14.08 -7.70 -6.25
CA THR A 158 -13.99 -7.70 -7.72
C THR A 158 -12.67 -8.26 -8.29
N PRO A 159 -11.49 -8.20 -7.63
CA PRO A 159 -10.28 -8.90 -8.09
C PRO A 159 -10.46 -10.41 -8.24
N TYR A 160 -11.32 -11.03 -7.42
CA TYR A 160 -11.62 -12.47 -7.56
C TYR A 160 -12.45 -12.78 -8.83
N ILE A 161 -13.33 -11.84 -9.20
CA ILE A 161 -14.07 -11.93 -10.47
C ILE A 161 -13.07 -11.78 -11.64
N LEU A 162 -12.15 -10.83 -11.55
CA LEU A 162 -11.11 -10.64 -12.57
C LEU A 162 -10.21 -11.87 -12.69
N LEU A 163 -9.77 -12.43 -11.55
CA LEU A 163 -8.98 -13.65 -11.49
C LEU A 163 -9.68 -14.82 -12.20
N THR A 164 -10.94 -15.10 -11.83
CA THR A 164 -11.71 -16.18 -12.46
C THR A 164 -11.94 -15.94 -13.93
N THR A 165 -12.16 -14.69 -14.35
CA THR A 165 -12.26 -14.31 -15.75
C THR A 165 -10.97 -14.60 -16.50
N PHE A 166 -9.80 -14.21 -15.99
CA PHE A 166 -8.50 -14.49 -16.62
C PHE A 166 -8.22 -15.98 -16.75
N ILE A 167 -8.62 -16.78 -15.78
CA ILE A 167 -8.50 -18.24 -15.86
C ILE A 167 -9.47 -18.80 -16.91
N ALA A 168 -10.72 -18.37 -16.93
CA ALA A 168 -11.74 -18.83 -17.86
C ALA A 168 -11.40 -18.54 -19.33
N VAL A 169 -10.76 -17.40 -19.61
CA VAL A 169 -10.30 -17.05 -20.97
C VAL A 169 -8.90 -17.60 -21.30
N GLY A 170 -8.30 -18.40 -20.41
CA GLY A 170 -7.00 -19.03 -20.62
C GLY A 170 -5.79 -18.06 -20.51
N SER A 171 -5.99 -16.86 -20.01
CA SER A 171 -4.90 -15.87 -19.80
C SER A 171 -4.05 -16.16 -18.56
N LEU A 172 -4.63 -16.84 -17.55
CA LEU A 172 -3.94 -17.37 -16.38
C LEU A 172 -4.10 -18.89 -16.31
N ALA A 173 -3.06 -19.57 -15.83
CA ALA A 173 -3.10 -21.02 -15.61
C ALA A 173 -4.08 -21.39 -14.48
N PRO A 174 -4.69 -22.60 -14.50
CA PRO A 174 -5.63 -23.03 -13.46
C PRO A 174 -5.05 -23.05 -12.04
N ILE A 175 -3.74 -23.13 -11.87
CA ILE A 175 -3.09 -23.10 -10.56
C ILE A 175 -3.46 -21.82 -9.75
N TYR A 176 -3.77 -20.73 -10.44
CA TYR A 176 -4.20 -19.48 -9.78
C TYR A 176 -5.59 -19.57 -9.12
N LEU A 177 -6.35 -20.69 -9.33
CA LEU A 177 -7.54 -20.96 -8.53
C LEU A 177 -7.23 -21.07 -7.03
N ALA A 178 -5.98 -21.38 -6.67
CA ALA A 178 -5.53 -21.39 -5.28
C ALA A 178 -5.68 -20.01 -4.61
N ASP A 179 -5.57 -18.90 -5.36
CA ASP A 179 -5.81 -17.54 -4.84
C ASP A 179 -7.25 -17.34 -4.35
N LEU A 180 -8.22 -18.13 -4.82
CA LEU A 180 -9.60 -18.06 -4.32
C LEU A 180 -9.69 -18.45 -2.83
N GLY A 181 -8.74 -19.27 -2.34
CA GLY A 181 -8.63 -19.57 -0.91
C GLY A 181 -8.42 -18.33 -0.04
N MET A 182 -7.77 -17.31 -0.59
CA MET A 182 -7.62 -16.02 0.08
C MET A 182 -8.95 -15.27 0.26
N GLY A 183 -9.98 -15.62 -0.52
CA GLY A 183 -11.34 -15.10 -0.39
C GLY A 183 -11.97 -15.42 0.96
N LEU A 184 -11.61 -16.56 1.59
CA LEU A 184 -12.08 -16.89 2.94
C LEU A 184 -11.54 -15.91 3.97
N ILE A 185 -10.25 -15.56 3.87
CA ILE A 185 -9.62 -14.57 4.74
C ILE A 185 -10.27 -13.19 4.53
N PHE A 186 -10.52 -12.83 3.27
CA PHE A 186 -11.25 -11.60 2.94
C PHE A 186 -12.62 -11.53 3.63
N VAL A 187 -13.41 -12.60 3.59
CA VAL A 187 -14.74 -12.62 4.23
C VAL A 187 -14.64 -12.38 5.74
N VAL A 188 -13.64 -12.96 6.41
CA VAL A 188 -13.40 -12.75 7.84
C VAL A 188 -13.06 -11.28 8.13
N ILE A 189 -12.13 -10.70 7.37
CA ILE A 189 -11.72 -9.30 7.53
C ILE A 189 -12.90 -8.36 7.28
N PHE A 190 -13.61 -8.56 6.18
CA PHE A 190 -14.75 -7.73 5.81
C PHE A 190 -15.88 -7.80 6.85
N SER A 191 -16.15 -8.99 7.38
CA SER A 191 -17.11 -9.17 8.48
C SER A 191 -16.68 -8.41 9.73
N GLY A 192 -15.38 -8.39 10.04
CA GLY A 192 -14.82 -7.58 11.13
C GLY A 192 -15.02 -6.08 10.91
N MET A 193 -14.77 -5.61 9.69
CA MET A 193 -14.95 -4.20 9.33
C MET A 193 -16.43 -3.75 9.40
N LEU A 194 -17.36 -4.62 8.97
CA LEU A 194 -18.81 -4.33 9.06
C LEU A 194 -19.30 -4.25 10.51
N LYS A 195 -18.70 -4.99 11.42
CA LYS A 195 -19.04 -5.01 12.84
C LYS A 195 -18.34 -3.92 13.64
N ALA A 196 -17.34 -3.27 13.08
CA ALA A 196 -16.55 -2.25 13.77
C ALA A 196 -17.41 -1.05 14.12
N LYS A 197 -17.44 -0.70 15.42
CA LYS A 197 -18.20 0.42 15.98
C LYS A 197 -17.33 1.62 16.31
N SER A 198 -16.01 1.47 16.27
CA SER A 198 -15.03 2.50 16.61
C SER A 198 -13.91 2.57 15.56
N SER A 199 -13.23 3.71 15.47
CA SER A 199 -12.03 3.86 14.66
C SER A 199 -10.95 2.86 15.06
N GLN A 200 -10.84 2.54 16.34
CA GLN A 200 -9.85 1.60 16.87
C GLN A 200 -10.10 0.15 16.42
N GLU A 201 -11.37 -0.26 16.30
CA GLU A 201 -11.73 -1.57 15.74
C GLU A 201 -11.48 -1.62 14.23
N LEU A 202 -11.72 -0.51 13.54
CA LEU A 202 -11.37 -0.39 12.11
C LEU A 202 -9.86 -0.43 11.87
N GLU A 203 -9.06 0.17 12.73
CA GLU A 203 -7.60 0.09 12.68
C GLU A 203 -7.11 -1.34 12.82
N LYS A 204 -7.66 -2.10 13.77
CA LYS A 204 -7.34 -3.54 13.88
C LYS A 204 -7.70 -4.30 12.61
N ALA A 205 -8.90 -4.08 12.08
CA ALA A 205 -9.32 -4.71 10.83
C ALA A 205 -8.44 -4.29 9.65
N HIS A 206 -7.98 -3.04 9.62
CA HIS A 206 -7.04 -2.53 8.64
C HIS A 206 -5.67 -3.23 8.75
N THR A 207 -5.15 -3.44 9.95
CA THR A 207 -3.88 -4.15 10.15
C THR A 207 -3.97 -5.58 9.59
N PHE A 208 -5.04 -6.32 9.90
CA PHE A 208 -5.29 -7.62 9.27
C PHE A 208 -5.47 -7.53 7.75
N GLY A 209 -6.15 -6.49 7.27
CA GLY A 209 -6.29 -6.21 5.85
C GLY A 209 -4.96 -5.97 5.14
N PHE A 210 -4.01 -5.31 5.80
CA PHE A 210 -2.67 -5.11 5.28
C PHE A 210 -1.90 -6.43 5.12
N PHE A 211 -1.92 -7.29 6.15
CA PHE A 211 -1.32 -8.62 6.05
C PHE A 211 -1.99 -9.47 4.98
N TYR A 212 -3.30 -9.41 4.87
CA TYR A 212 -4.04 -10.06 3.78
C TYR A 212 -3.58 -9.57 2.41
N ALA A 213 -3.43 -8.23 2.23
CA ALA A 213 -3.01 -7.67 0.95
C ALA A 213 -1.59 -8.11 0.56
N ILE A 214 -0.66 -8.11 1.51
CA ILE A 214 0.69 -8.64 1.29
C ILE A 214 0.65 -10.12 0.97
N SER A 215 -0.12 -10.90 1.73
CA SER A 215 -0.25 -12.33 1.52
C SER A 215 -0.81 -12.65 0.13
N PHE A 216 -1.84 -11.93 -0.32
CA PHE A 216 -2.40 -12.09 -1.66
C PHE A 216 -1.33 -11.83 -2.73
N ILE A 217 -0.60 -10.71 -2.66
CA ILE A 217 0.45 -10.38 -3.62
C ILE A 217 1.52 -11.47 -3.65
N LEU A 218 2.07 -11.81 -2.48
CA LEU A 218 3.17 -12.76 -2.37
C LEU A 218 2.75 -14.17 -2.81
N PHE A 219 1.54 -14.59 -2.48
CA PHE A 219 1.01 -15.89 -2.89
C PHE A 219 0.79 -15.95 -4.40
N THR A 220 0.17 -14.93 -5.00
CA THR A 220 0.03 -14.82 -6.46
C THR A 220 1.39 -14.89 -7.16
N LEU A 221 2.43 -14.23 -6.60
CA LEU A 221 3.78 -14.28 -7.16
C LEU A 221 4.41 -15.68 -7.06
N VAL A 222 4.18 -16.44 -5.98
CA VAL A 222 4.61 -17.86 -5.90
C VAL A 222 3.98 -18.68 -7.02
N LEU A 223 2.69 -18.47 -7.29
CA LEU A 223 1.99 -19.22 -8.34
C LEU A 223 2.51 -18.91 -9.74
N THR A 224 3.14 -17.74 -9.93
CA THR A 224 3.77 -17.38 -11.21
C THR A 224 4.97 -18.28 -11.54
N SER A 225 5.75 -18.66 -10.54
CA SER A 225 6.92 -19.53 -10.69
C SER A 225 7.15 -20.31 -9.39
N PRO A 226 6.48 -21.45 -9.18
CA PRO A 226 6.51 -22.19 -7.91
C PRO A 226 7.80 -23.02 -7.77
N THR A 227 8.94 -22.33 -7.77
CA THR A 227 10.27 -22.92 -7.51
C THR A 227 10.65 -22.79 -6.04
N LEU A 228 11.56 -23.65 -5.56
CA LEU A 228 12.07 -23.54 -4.21
C LEU A 228 12.71 -22.16 -3.94
N ALA A 229 13.42 -21.62 -4.93
CA ALA A 229 14.02 -20.29 -4.83
C ALA A 229 12.96 -19.18 -4.66
N SER A 230 11.88 -19.22 -5.45
CA SER A 230 10.76 -18.27 -5.33
C SER A 230 10.11 -18.35 -3.96
N ILE A 231 9.87 -19.57 -3.46
CA ILE A 231 9.28 -19.80 -2.15
C ILE A 231 10.19 -19.22 -1.05
N ILE A 232 11.49 -19.48 -1.09
CA ILE A 232 12.45 -18.95 -0.10
C ILE A 232 12.45 -17.42 -0.12
N VAL A 233 12.53 -16.80 -1.31
CA VAL A 233 12.54 -15.33 -1.46
C VAL A 233 11.25 -14.72 -0.89
N ILE A 234 10.10 -15.31 -1.19
CA ILE A 234 8.80 -14.80 -0.74
C ILE A 234 8.61 -15.00 0.77
N LEU A 235 9.01 -16.16 1.32
CA LEU A 235 8.99 -16.37 2.77
C LEU A 235 9.93 -15.39 3.49
N SER A 236 11.10 -15.11 2.91
CA SER A 236 12.02 -14.11 3.45
C SER A 236 11.43 -12.70 3.42
N ALA A 237 10.77 -12.32 2.32
CA ALA A 237 10.08 -11.03 2.21
C ALA A 237 8.92 -10.92 3.20
N TYR A 238 8.17 -12.01 3.39
CA TYR A 238 7.07 -12.04 4.35
C TYR A 238 7.60 -11.95 5.80
N LEU A 239 8.64 -12.70 6.13
CA LEU A 239 9.30 -12.64 7.43
C LEU A 239 9.85 -11.24 7.71
N TRP A 240 10.52 -10.63 6.72
CA TRP A 240 10.99 -9.26 6.81
C TRP A 240 9.85 -8.28 7.10
N THR A 241 8.74 -8.41 6.37
CA THR A 241 7.54 -7.59 6.60
C THR A 241 7.01 -7.75 8.01
N LEU A 242 6.96 -8.97 8.54
CA LEU A 242 6.53 -9.24 9.91
C LEU A 242 7.49 -8.62 10.95
N LEU A 243 8.80 -8.68 10.71
CA LEU A 243 9.81 -8.10 11.59
C LEU A 243 9.73 -6.57 11.59
N VAL A 244 9.60 -5.96 10.41
CA VAL A 244 9.47 -4.51 10.27
C VAL A 244 8.13 -4.01 10.83
N SER A 245 7.05 -4.78 10.70
CA SER A 245 5.73 -4.42 11.24
C SER A 245 5.72 -4.32 12.77
N ARG A 246 6.51 -5.14 13.44
CA ARG A 246 6.70 -4.99 14.90
C ARG A 246 7.35 -3.67 15.29
N VAL A 247 8.08 -3.05 14.36
CA VAL A 247 8.84 -1.82 14.63
C VAL A 247 8.05 -0.56 14.25
N SER A 248 7.19 -0.60 13.21
CA SER A 248 6.64 0.66 12.68
C SER A 248 5.35 0.61 11.87
N LEU A 249 4.70 -0.55 11.67
CA LEU A 249 3.57 -0.63 10.73
C LEU A 249 2.30 0.08 11.22
N ASP A 250 2.17 0.27 12.51
CA ASP A 250 1.07 1.07 13.04
C ASP A 250 1.52 1.98 14.18
N SER A 251 2.07 3.11 13.80
CA SER A 251 2.36 4.20 14.73
C SER A 251 1.11 4.73 15.45
N ARG A 252 -0.08 4.31 15.04
CA ARG A 252 -1.35 4.65 15.66
C ARG A 252 -1.67 3.78 16.87
N VAL A 253 -1.27 2.50 16.84
CA VAL A 253 -1.58 1.54 17.92
C VAL A 253 -0.54 1.57 19.03
N GLU A 254 0.73 1.81 18.70
CA GLU A 254 1.84 1.60 19.61
C GLU A 254 2.13 2.74 20.61
N ASN A 255 1.57 3.95 20.44
CA ASN A 255 2.11 5.06 21.19
C ASN A 255 1.12 5.99 21.89
N ARG A 256 0.33 5.46 22.78
CA ARG A 256 -0.26 6.28 23.87
C ARG A 256 0.81 6.87 24.81
N ASP A 257 2.03 6.36 24.81
CA ASP A 257 3.14 6.89 25.62
C ASP A 257 3.71 8.22 25.09
N TRP A 258 3.48 8.54 23.81
CA TRP A 258 3.83 9.85 23.23
C TRP A 258 2.85 10.96 23.60
N GLU A 259 1.64 10.62 24.02
CA GLU A 259 0.62 11.57 24.49
C GLU A 259 0.89 12.04 25.92
N LYS A 260 1.80 11.39 26.65
CA LYS A 260 2.19 11.86 27.99
C LYS A 260 3.01 13.14 27.85
N PRO A 261 2.52 14.29 28.34
CA PRO A 261 3.29 15.51 28.30
C PRO A 261 4.66 15.25 28.97
N ARG A 262 5.75 15.54 28.25
CA ARG A 262 7.08 15.52 28.85
C ARG A 262 7.03 16.38 30.09
N ARG A 263 7.10 15.78 31.26
CA ARG A 263 7.38 16.55 32.48
C ARG A 263 8.67 17.32 32.20
N LYS A 264 8.55 18.65 32.07
CA LYS A 264 9.72 19.52 32.08
C LYS A 264 10.50 19.15 33.33
N LYS A 265 11.70 18.59 33.15
CA LYS A 265 12.67 18.51 34.24
C LYS A 265 12.98 19.96 34.60
N THR A 266 12.39 20.44 35.69
CA THR A 266 12.80 21.66 36.35
C THR A 266 14.18 21.46 36.92
#